data_849e07fae548fad3446d7289c3ae55de
#
_entry.id   849e07fae548fad3446d7289c3ae55de
#
_cell.length_a   1.000
_cell.length_b   1.000
_cell.length_c   1.000
_cell.angle_alpha   90.00
_cell.angle_beta   90.00
_cell.angle_gamma   90.00
#
_symmetry.space_group_name_H-M   'P 1'
#
loop_
_entity.id
_entity.type
_entity.pdbx_description
1 polymer ?
#
loop_
_entity_poly.entity_id
_entity_poly.type
_entity_poly.pdbx_seq_one_letter_code
_entity_poly.pdbx_strand_id
1 'polypeptide(L)'
;SDGEPVGYETLNREAASRRAADDGLFFVPFQGYAGQKRFSKASFIGMDLSHDRFHMARAIMEGIVFQVVWMMEAFRSKPSSDGLKLAGGASKSPLWCQITADISGLPVRVPAVADLACVGAAILAGVGTGIYQNAEEGYKHLAIDERVIMPDPERSAEYRRLLPAYKRSVQALGD
;
A
#
# COMPACT_ATOMS: atom_id res chain seq x y z
N SER A 1 -32.68 -0.02 -3.31
CA SER A 1 -31.98 1.27 -3.28
C SER A 1 -30.76 1.19 -4.16
N ASP A 2 -30.87 1.82 -5.26
CA ASP A 2 -30.28 1.45 -6.49
C ASP A 2 -29.07 2.28 -6.81
N GLY A 3 -27.92 1.62 -7.00
CA GLY A 3 -26.99 1.94 -8.06
C GLY A 3 -26.18 3.24 -8.04
N GLU A 4 -26.31 4.12 -7.05
CA GLU A 4 -25.44 5.28 -7.02
C GLU A 4 -23.98 4.87 -6.69
N PRO A 5 -23.02 5.38 -7.45
CA PRO A 5 -21.60 5.08 -7.18
C PRO A 5 -21.23 5.60 -5.80
N VAL A 6 -20.72 4.71 -4.96
CA VAL A 6 -20.23 5.05 -3.62
C VAL A 6 -18.99 5.93 -3.78
N GLY A 7 -19.05 7.16 -3.29
CA GLY A 7 -17.89 8.06 -3.29
C GLY A 7 -16.73 7.52 -2.45
N TYR A 8 -15.50 7.90 -2.78
CA TYR A 8 -14.28 7.45 -2.10
C TYR A 8 -14.29 7.72 -0.59
N GLU A 9 -14.87 8.82 -0.14
CA GLU A 9 -14.96 9.17 1.29
C GLU A 9 -15.83 8.16 2.04
N THR A 10 -17.00 7.84 1.50
CA THR A 10 -17.89 6.83 2.07
C THR A 10 -17.23 5.46 2.07
N LEU A 11 -16.58 5.07 0.96
CA LEU A 11 -15.86 3.81 0.86
C LEU A 11 -14.77 3.70 1.95
N ASN A 12 -13.96 4.72 2.12
CA ASN A 12 -12.90 4.75 3.14
C ASN A 12 -13.47 4.68 4.57
N ARG A 13 -14.52 5.45 4.86
CA ARG A 13 -15.15 5.46 6.18
C ARG A 13 -15.74 4.10 6.53
N GLU A 14 -16.50 3.51 5.63
CA GLU A 14 -17.14 2.22 5.86
C GLU A 14 -16.11 1.08 5.92
N ALA A 15 -15.11 1.08 5.03
CA ALA A 15 -14.03 0.11 5.06
C ALA A 15 -13.18 0.21 6.33
N ALA A 16 -13.06 1.41 6.94
CA ALA A 16 -12.33 1.58 8.19
C ALA A 16 -12.93 0.80 9.36
N SER A 17 -14.27 0.61 9.36
CA SER A 17 -15.00 -0.14 10.39
C SER A 17 -15.01 -1.65 10.13
N ARG A 18 -14.44 -2.14 9.04
CA ARG A 18 -14.40 -3.56 8.66
C ARG A 18 -13.04 -4.18 9.03
N ARG A 19 -13.05 -5.51 9.24
CA ARG A 19 -11.87 -6.30 9.62
C ARG A 19 -11.71 -7.47 8.65
N ALA A 20 -11.35 -7.20 7.39
CA ALA A 20 -11.37 -8.20 6.34
C ALA A 20 -10.34 -9.33 6.57
N ALA A 21 -9.09 -9.02 6.78
CA ALA A 21 -8.04 -10.03 6.97
C ALA A 21 -8.22 -10.82 8.27
N ASP A 22 -8.73 -10.18 9.35
CA ASP A 22 -9.00 -10.84 10.62
C ASP A 22 -10.13 -11.88 10.49
N ASP A 23 -11.10 -11.61 9.62
CA ASP A 23 -12.21 -12.52 9.31
C ASP A 23 -11.82 -13.57 8.26
N GLY A 24 -10.54 -13.59 7.85
CA GLY A 24 -10.00 -14.55 6.89
C GLY A 24 -10.24 -14.18 5.42
N LEU A 25 -10.78 -13.00 5.13
CA LEU A 25 -10.95 -12.50 3.79
C LEU A 25 -9.67 -11.86 3.29
N PHE A 26 -8.99 -12.51 2.36
CA PHE A 26 -7.80 -12.01 1.70
C PHE A 26 -8.08 -11.63 0.24
N PHE A 27 -7.50 -10.52 -0.20
CA PHE A 27 -7.39 -10.19 -1.61
C PHE A 27 -5.95 -10.45 -2.09
N VAL A 28 -5.84 -11.26 -3.13
CA VAL A 28 -4.56 -11.49 -3.82
C VAL A 28 -4.58 -10.64 -5.08
N PRO A 29 -3.70 -9.63 -5.20
CA PRO A 29 -3.65 -8.80 -6.39
C PRO A 29 -3.11 -9.59 -7.58
N PHE A 30 -3.45 -9.13 -8.79
CA PHE A 30 -2.87 -9.66 -10.02
C PHE A 30 -1.34 -9.55 -9.98
N GLN A 31 -0.68 -10.69 -10.14
CA GLN A 31 0.77 -10.78 -10.21
C GLN A 31 1.21 -10.92 -11.66
N GLY A 32 1.17 -9.82 -12.39
CA GLY A 32 1.75 -9.72 -13.73
C GLY A 32 3.25 -9.49 -13.64
N TYR A 33 4.04 -10.52 -13.30
CA TYR A 33 5.49 -10.37 -13.27
C TYR A 33 6.14 -11.18 -14.38
N ALA A 34 6.97 -10.48 -15.18
CA ALA A 34 7.83 -11.10 -16.18
C ALA A 34 8.85 -12.02 -15.49
N GLY A 35 8.67 -13.33 -15.62
CA GLY A 35 9.61 -14.34 -15.10
C GLY A 35 8.96 -15.53 -14.42
N GLN A 36 7.73 -15.43 -13.96
CA GLN A 36 6.97 -16.61 -13.55
C GLN A 36 6.06 -17.10 -14.68
N LYS A 37 6.08 -18.40 -14.95
CA LYS A 37 5.38 -19.02 -16.08
C LYS A 37 3.84 -18.98 -16.00
N ARG A 38 3.26 -18.41 -14.94
CA ARG A 38 1.81 -18.28 -14.76
C ARG A 38 1.44 -16.87 -14.28
N PHE A 39 0.60 -16.20 -15.04
CA PHE A 39 -0.11 -15.00 -14.62
C PHE A 39 -1.22 -15.43 -13.66
N SER A 40 -1.08 -15.19 -12.36
CA SER A 40 -2.20 -15.37 -11.45
C SER A 40 -3.19 -14.23 -11.61
N LYS A 41 -4.47 -14.57 -11.73
CA LYS A 41 -5.55 -13.58 -11.71
C LYS A 41 -5.75 -13.07 -10.30
N ALA A 42 -6.19 -11.82 -10.16
CA ALA A 42 -6.60 -11.31 -8.86
C ALA A 42 -7.75 -12.15 -8.30
N SER A 43 -7.71 -12.44 -7.01
CA SER A 43 -8.65 -13.33 -6.36
C SER A 43 -9.01 -12.85 -4.97
N PHE A 44 -10.27 -13.09 -4.56
CA PHE A 44 -10.68 -13.03 -3.17
C PHE A 44 -10.73 -14.44 -2.61
N ILE A 45 -10.17 -14.64 -1.41
CA ILE A 45 -10.09 -15.94 -0.73
C ILE A 45 -10.72 -15.78 0.65
N GLY A 46 -11.51 -16.77 1.07
CA GLY A 46 -12.16 -16.76 2.38
C GLY A 46 -13.44 -15.93 2.43
N MET A 47 -14.04 -15.58 1.28
CA MET A 47 -15.29 -14.84 1.23
C MET A 47 -16.45 -15.72 1.71
N ASP A 48 -17.31 -15.17 2.55
CA ASP A 48 -18.57 -15.77 3.00
C ASP A 48 -19.74 -14.77 2.93
N LEU A 49 -20.91 -15.18 3.41
CA LEU A 49 -22.15 -14.39 3.33
C LEU A 49 -22.18 -13.16 4.25
N SER A 50 -21.28 -13.06 5.20
CA SER A 50 -21.17 -11.91 6.11
C SER A 50 -20.40 -10.74 5.47
N HIS A 51 -19.64 -11.02 4.41
CA HIS A 51 -18.80 -10.03 3.76
C HIS A 51 -19.57 -9.17 2.77
N ASP A 52 -19.51 -7.87 2.96
CA ASP A 52 -20.07 -6.86 2.07
C ASP A 52 -18.99 -6.20 1.18
N ARG A 53 -19.42 -5.29 0.31
CA ARG A 53 -18.53 -4.52 -0.58
C ARG A 53 -17.45 -3.72 0.17
N PHE A 54 -17.69 -3.37 1.43
CA PHE A 54 -16.73 -2.60 2.23
C PHE A 54 -15.65 -3.51 2.82
N HIS A 55 -16.00 -4.77 3.14
CA HIS A 55 -15.01 -5.81 3.45
C HIS A 55 -14.12 -6.08 2.23
N MET A 56 -14.70 -6.16 1.03
CA MET A 56 -13.93 -6.34 -0.21
C MET A 56 -12.97 -5.15 -0.45
N ALA A 57 -13.46 -3.91 -0.25
CA ALA A 57 -12.60 -2.72 -0.38
C ALA A 57 -11.45 -2.74 0.63
N ARG A 58 -11.73 -3.12 1.88
CA ARG A 58 -10.72 -3.28 2.93
C ARG A 58 -9.71 -4.37 2.55
N ALA A 59 -10.18 -5.53 2.12
CA ALA A 59 -9.33 -6.64 1.71
C ALA A 59 -8.41 -6.27 0.54
N ILE A 60 -8.88 -5.46 -0.42
CA ILE A 60 -8.05 -4.95 -1.53
C ILE A 60 -6.89 -4.11 -0.99
N MET A 61 -7.16 -3.15 -0.10
CA MET A 61 -6.13 -2.31 0.49
C MET A 61 -5.11 -3.15 1.27
N GLU A 62 -5.57 -4.06 2.12
CA GLU A 62 -4.72 -4.93 2.93
C GLU A 62 -3.90 -5.89 2.06
N GLY A 63 -4.51 -6.53 1.06
CA GLY A 63 -3.86 -7.49 0.17
C GLY A 63 -2.74 -6.87 -0.66
N ILE A 64 -2.94 -5.66 -1.17
CA ILE A 64 -1.89 -4.92 -1.89
C ILE A 64 -0.71 -4.63 -0.96
N VAL A 65 -0.97 -4.20 0.28
CA VAL A 65 0.11 -3.90 1.24
C VAL A 65 0.81 -5.17 1.71
N PHE A 66 0.09 -6.26 1.98
CA PHE A 66 0.71 -7.56 2.28
C PHE A 66 1.66 -7.99 1.17
N GLN A 67 1.25 -7.83 -0.09
CA GLN A 67 2.10 -8.17 -1.23
C GLN A 67 3.37 -7.31 -1.26
N VAL A 68 3.24 -6.00 -1.04
CA VAL A 68 4.39 -5.09 -1.00
C VAL A 68 5.35 -5.48 0.13
N VAL A 69 4.84 -5.72 1.34
CA VAL A 69 5.66 -6.13 2.49
C VAL A 69 6.36 -7.47 2.22
N TRP A 70 5.66 -8.43 1.62
CA TRP A 70 6.29 -9.70 1.22
C TRP A 70 7.41 -9.49 0.19
N MET A 71 7.20 -8.63 -0.80
CA MET A 71 8.24 -8.29 -1.78
C MET A 71 9.45 -7.62 -1.11
N MET A 72 9.22 -6.74 -0.13
CA MET A 72 10.32 -6.10 0.61
C MET A 72 11.18 -7.11 1.36
N GLU A 73 10.60 -8.17 1.92
CA GLU A 73 11.37 -9.26 2.55
C GLU A 73 12.32 -9.95 1.55
N ALA A 74 11.86 -10.15 0.30
CA ALA A 74 12.63 -10.80 -0.74
C ALA A 74 13.88 -9.99 -1.17
N PHE A 75 13.81 -8.67 -1.09
CA PHE A 75 14.94 -7.80 -1.45
C PHE A 75 16.08 -7.76 -0.41
N ARG A 76 15.95 -8.45 0.73
CA ARG A 76 16.97 -8.50 1.81
C ARG A 76 17.48 -7.12 2.27
N SER A 77 16.92 -6.05 1.79
CA SER A 77 17.23 -4.71 2.25
C SER A 77 16.50 -4.49 3.57
N LYS A 78 17.26 -4.24 4.65
CA LYS A 78 16.65 -3.70 5.86
C LYS A 78 15.97 -2.39 5.44
N PRO A 79 14.67 -2.22 5.73
CA PRO A 79 14.03 -0.92 5.53
C PRO A 79 14.90 0.14 6.21
N SER A 80 15.06 1.29 5.58
CA SER A 80 15.72 2.40 6.27
C SER A 80 14.95 2.70 7.56
N SER A 81 15.64 3.11 8.60
CA SER A 81 15.02 3.51 9.86
C SER A 81 14.00 4.65 9.70
N ASP A 82 14.02 5.31 8.54
CA ASP A 82 13.21 6.50 8.24
C ASP A 82 11.77 6.17 7.79
N GLY A 83 11.46 4.88 7.56
CA GLY A 83 10.12 4.44 7.18
C GLY A 83 9.90 4.32 5.67
N LEU A 84 8.63 4.25 5.27
CA LEU A 84 8.20 4.11 3.87
C LEU A 84 7.68 5.45 3.35
N LYS A 85 8.02 5.81 2.12
CA LYS A 85 7.37 6.92 1.42
C LYS A 85 6.20 6.41 0.60
N LEU A 86 5.00 6.94 0.85
CA LEU A 86 3.79 6.61 0.12
C LEU A 86 3.33 7.81 -0.70
N ALA A 87 3.15 7.59 -2.00
CA ALA A 87 2.73 8.61 -2.95
C ALA A 87 1.63 8.10 -3.89
N GLY A 88 1.08 8.99 -4.70
CA GLY A 88 0.04 8.67 -5.67
C GLY A 88 -1.34 8.54 -5.06
N GLY A 89 -2.25 7.79 -5.70
CA GLY A 89 -3.66 7.69 -5.29
C GLY A 89 -3.87 7.16 -3.89
N ALA A 90 -3.10 6.15 -3.48
CA ALA A 90 -3.20 5.54 -2.16
C ALA A 90 -2.88 6.52 -1.01
N SER A 91 -1.97 7.46 -1.23
CA SER A 91 -1.59 8.45 -0.22
C SER A 91 -2.69 9.46 0.13
N LYS A 92 -3.71 9.57 -0.74
CA LYS A 92 -4.88 10.43 -0.51
C LYS A 92 -5.90 9.80 0.46
N SER A 93 -5.83 8.49 0.70
CA SER A 93 -6.69 7.78 1.65
C SER A 93 -6.01 7.67 3.02
N PRO A 94 -6.55 8.33 4.08
CA PRO A 94 -6.02 8.17 5.44
C PRO A 94 -6.03 6.70 5.89
N LEU A 95 -7.09 5.96 5.52
CA LEU A 95 -7.20 4.54 5.83
C LEU A 95 -6.08 3.73 5.19
N TRP A 96 -5.80 3.94 3.89
CA TRP A 96 -4.75 3.21 3.19
C TRP A 96 -3.36 3.53 3.74
N CYS A 97 -3.13 4.80 4.10
CA CYS A 97 -1.88 5.20 4.76
C CYS A 97 -1.69 4.46 6.09
N GLN A 98 -2.76 4.39 6.93
CA GLN A 98 -2.71 3.68 8.21
C GLN A 98 -2.51 2.17 8.02
N ILE A 99 -3.24 1.52 7.10
CA ILE A 99 -3.06 0.11 6.76
C ILE A 99 -1.60 -0.16 6.34
N THR A 100 -1.01 0.75 5.55
CA THR A 100 0.38 0.62 5.10
C THR A 100 1.34 0.67 6.29
N ALA A 101 1.14 1.60 7.23
CA ALA A 101 1.95 1.69 8.44
C ALA A 101 1.79 0.44 9.31
N ASP A 102 0.55 0.00 9.55
CA ASP A 102 0.24 -1.11 10.44
C ASP A 102 0.78 -2.45 9.91
N ILE A 103 0.58 -2.76 8.62
CA ILE A 103 1.06 -4.02 8.02
C ILE A 103 2.59 -4.03 7.90
N SER A 104 3.20 -2.90 7.52
CA SER A 104 4.66 -2.82 7.41
C SER A 104 5.36 -2.75 8.76
N GLY A 105 4.68 -2.26 9.80
CA GLY A 105 5.27 -1.96 11.10
C GLY A 105 6.26 -0.77 11.05
N LEU A 106 6.19 0.05 10.01
CA LEU A 106 7.10 1.17 9.75
C LEU A 106 6.34 2.49 9.67
N PRO A 107 6.94 3.61 10.06
CA PRO A 107 6.39 4.93 9.78
C PRO A 107 6.15 5.13 8.28
N VAL A 108 4.99 5.68 7.92
CA VAL A 108 4.67 6.05 6.53
C VAL A 108 4.73 7.56 6.39
N ARG A 109 5.60 8.03 5.49
CA ARG A 109 5.78 9.43 5.15
C ARG A 109 5.02 9.74 3.87
N VAL A 110 4.11 10.70 3.94
CA VAL A 110 3.30 11.15 2.80
C VAL A 110 3.71 12.58 2.46
N PRO A 111 4.42 12.78 1.35
CA PRO A 111 4.81 14.11 0.90
C PRO A 111 3.59 15.00 0.58
N ALA A 112 3.66 16.26 0.98
CA ALA A 112 2.62 17.25 0.74
C ALA A 112 2.67 17.82 -0.70
N VAL A 113 2.77 16.91 -1.68
CA VAL A 113 2.86 17.25 -3.10
C VAL A 113 1.85 16.42 -3.88
N ALA A 114 1.10 17.07 -4.75
CA ALA A 114 0.03 16.42 -5.51
C ALA A 114 0.55 15.36 -6.49
N ASP A 115 1.71 15.61 -7.10
CA ASP A 115 2.32 14.73 -8.11
C ASP A 115 3.85 14.69 -7.98
N LEU A 116 4.34 13.63 -7.34
CA LEU A 116 5.78 13.40 -7.19
C LEU A 116 6.49 13.04 -8.50
N ALA A 117 5.76 12.53 -9.50
CA ALA A 117 6.37 12.23 -10.80
C ALA A 117 6.74 13.52 -11.52
N CYS A 118 5.87 14.54 -11.48
CA CYS A 118 6.17 15.87 -12.01
C CYS A 118 7.34 16.52 -11.27
N VAL A 119 7.41 16.37 -9.94
CA VAL A 119 8.56 16.84 -9.15
C VAL A 119 9.85 16.16 -9.58
N GLY A 120 9.84 14.85 -9.73
CA GLY A 120 10.99 14.08 -10.20
C GLY A 120 11.47 14.53 -11.59
N ALA A 121 10.54 14.75 -12.51
CA ALA A 121 10.85 15.26 -13.85
C ALA A 121 11.47 16.66 -13.80
N ALA A 122 10.94 17.55 -12.98
CA ALA A 122 11.47 18.91 -12.78
C ALA A 122 12.90 18.88 -12.20
N ILE A 123 13.16 18.01 -11.22
CA ILE A 123 14.51 17.82 -10.65
C ILE A 123 15.48 17.35 -11.74
N LEU A 124 15.10 16.33 -12.52
CA LEU A 124 15.95 15.82 -13.61
C LEU A 124 16.22 16.87 -14.68
N ALA A 125 15.23 17.69 -15.03
CA ALA A 125 15.42 18.83 -15.93
C ALA A 125 16.40 19.84 -15.34
N GLY A 126 16.29 20.15 -14.05
CA GLY A 126 17.21 21.05 -13.33
C GLY A 126 18.64 20.51 -13.30
N VAL A 127 18.82 19.21 -13.14
CA VAL A 127 20.15 18.58 -13.26
C VAL A 127 20.68 18.68 -14.70
N GLY A 128 19.83 18.38 -15.69
CA GLY A 128 20.23 18.44 -17.10
C GLY A 128 20.61 19.84 -17.58
N THR A 129 20.05 20.89 -16.98
CA THR A 129 20.36 22.30 -17.29
C THR A 129 21.44 22.90 -16.39
N GLY A 130 21.99 22.13 -15.44
CA GLY A 130 23.03 22.58 -14.52
C GLY A 130 22.55 23.47 -13.36
N ILE A 131 21.23 23.54 -13.11
CA ILE A 131 20.66 24.25 -11.94
C ILE A 131 20.99 23.47 -10.66
N TYR A 132 20.94 22.13 -10.71
CA TYR A 132 21.33 21.24 -9.62
C TYR A 132 22.49 20.36 -10.04
N GLN A 133 23.40 20.06 -9.12
CA GLN A 133 24.53 19.17 -9.36
C GLN A 133 24.07 17.71 -9.51
N ASN A 134 23.02 17.33 -8.76
CA ASN A 134 22.45 15.98 -8.76
C ASN A 134 21.01 16.01 -8.26
N ALA A 135 20.31 14.86 -8.38
CA ALA A 135 18.91 14.75 -7.98
C ALA A 135 18.70 14.91 -6.46
N GLU A 136 19.67 14.53 -5.64
CA GLU A 136 19.59 14.67 -4.18
C GLU A 136 19.59 16.14 -3.77
N GLU A 137 20.43 16.96 -4.38
CA GLU A 137 20.45 18.41 -4.19
C GLU A 137 19.11 19.03 -4.60
N GLY A 138 18.62 18.67 -5.80
CA GLY A 138 17.32 19.17 -6.28
C GLY A 138 16.17 18.80 -5.33
N TYR A 139 16.14 17.59 -4.81
CA TYR A 139 15.12 17.16 -3.85
C TYR A 139 15.21 17.95 -2.52
N LYS A 140 16.41 18.15 -1.99
CA LYS A 140 16.64 18.94 -0.76
C LYS A 140 16.20 20.40 -0.90
N HIS A 141 16.42 20.98 -2.07
CA HIS A 141 16.03 22.37 -2.36
C HIS A 141 14.51 22.58 -2.34
N LEU A 142 13.73 21.56 -2.66
CA LEU A 142 12.27 21.67 -2.69
C LEU A 142 11.63 21.71 -1.29
N ALA A 143 12.36 21.32 -0.24
CA ALA A 143 11.92 21.33 1.16
C ALA A 143 10.47 20.84 1.33
N ILE A 144 10.16 19.68 0.73
CA ILE A 144 8.81 19.12 0.70
C ILE A 144 8.41 18.67 2.10
N ASP A 145 7.37 19.26 2.66
CA ASP A 145 6.78 18.83 3.90
C ASP A 145 6.22 17.41 3.78
N GLU A 146 6.35 16.63 4.84
CA GLU A 146 5.84 15.26 4.90
C GLU A 146 4.92 15.09 6.13
N ARG A 147 3.75 14.52 5.90
CA ARG A 147 2.91 14.00 6.98
C ARG A 147 3.41 12.62 7.34
N VAL A 148 3.65 12.34 8.63
CA VAL A 148 4.10 11.04 9.12
C VAL A 148 2.93 10.32 9.80
N ILE A 149 2.68 9.08 9.39
CA ILE A 149 1.70 8.19 9.99
C ILE A 149 2.48 7.07 10.70
N MET A 150 2.29 6.96 12.01
CA MET A 150 2.91 5.92 12.81
C MET A 150 2.08 4.65 12.79
N PRO A 151 2.71 3.47 12.79
CA PRO A 151 1.99 2.21 12.94
C PRO A 151 1.36 2.11 14.33
N ASP A 152 0.15 1.56 14.39
CA ASP A 152 -0.47 1.14 15.64
C ASP A 152 0.18 -0.19 16.07
N PRO A 153 0.77 -0.28 17.28
CA PRO A 153 1.49 -1.48 17.72
C PRO A 153 0.61 -2.74 17.82
N GLU A 154 -0.65 -2.58 18.25
CA GLU A 154 -1.59 -3.69 18.41
C GLU A 154 -2.01 -4.21 17.03
N ARG A 155 -2.40 -3.32 16.13
CA ARG A 155 -2.76 -3.65 14.75
C ARG A 155 -1.58 -4.27 13.99
N SER A 156 -0.38 -3.74 14.18
CA SER A 156 0.83 -4.30 13.57
C SER A 156 1.12 -5.72 14.06
N ALA A 157 0.87 -6.01 15.34
CA ALA A 157 1.01 -7.36 15.87
C ALA A 157 -0.03 -8.32 15.27
N GLU A 158 -1.28 -7.88 15.09
CA GLU A 158 -2.34 -8.65 14.43
C GLU A 158 -1.94 -8.97 12.98
N TYR A 159 -1.61 -7.97 12.18
CA TYR A 159 -1.23 -8.17 10.78
C TYR A 159 0.00 -9.06 10.61
N ARG A 160 0.97 -8.97 11.53
CA ARG A 160 2.14 -9.86 11.51
C ARG A 160 1.77 -11.33 11.67
N ARG A 161 0.71 -11.64 12.43
CA ARG A 161 0.18 -13.02 12.57
C ARG A 161 -0.56 -13.48 11.31
N LEU A 162 -1.16 -12.54 10.55
CA LEU A 162 -1.94 -12.83 9.34
C LEU A 162 -1.06 -12.99 8.09
N LEU A 163 0.10 -12.35 8.04
CA LEU A 163 1.00 -12.40 6.88
C LEU A 163 1.37 -13.83 6.44
N PRO A 164 1.68 -14.81 7.33
CA PRO A 164 1.92 -16.19 6.93
C PRO A 164 0.70 -16.86 6.29
N ALA A 165 -0.52 -16.55 6.75
CA ALA A 165 -1.75 -17.08 6.15
C ALA A 165 -1.95 -16.50 4.75
N TYR A 166 -1.76 -15.19 4.58
CA TYR A 166 -1.77 -14.53 3.28
C TYR A 166 -0.79 -15.19 2.29
N LYS A 167 0.46 -15.42 2.70
CA LYS A 167 1.48 -16.06 1.85
C LYS A 167 1.06 -17.46 1.40
N ARG A 168 0.52 -18.28 2.31
CA ARG A 168 0.00 -19.61 1.95
C ARG A 168 -1.16 -19.54 0.96
N SER A 169 -2.06 -18.57 1.14
CA SER A 169 -3.18 -18.35 0.22
C SER A 169 -2.71 -18.00 -1.19
N VAL A 170 -1.69 -17.15 -1.31
CA VAL A 170 -1.10 -16.80 -2.62
C VAL A 170 -0.42 -17.99 -3.25
N GLN A 171 0.33 -18.80 -2.48
CA GLN A 171 1.02 -19.98 -2.98
C GLN A 171 0.03 -21.03 -3.51
N ALA A 172 -1.08 -21.25 -2.81
CA ALA A 172 -2.12 -22.19 -3.22
C ALA A 172 -2.83 -21.81 -4.54
N LEU A 173 -2.79 -20.54 -4.94
CA LEU A 173 -3.33 -20.09 -6.24
C LEU A 173 -2.36 -20.30 -7.41
N GLY A 174 -1.09 -20.56 -7.13
CA GLY A 174 -0.04 -20.72 -8.12
C GLY A 174 0.18 -22.18 -8.56
N ASP A 175 -0.40 -23.13 -7.85
CA ASP A 175 -0.40 -24.56 -8.15
C ASP A 175 -1.61 -24.93 -9.05
#